data_240aee3e1d68c71c31b26c120fbe3847
#
_entry.id   240aee3e1d68c71c31b26c120fbe3847
#
_cell.length_a   1.000
_cell.length_b   1.000
_cell.length_c   1.000
_cell.angle_alpha   90.00
_cell.angle_beta   90.00
_cell.angle_gamma   90.00
#
_symmetry.space_group_name_H-M   'P 1'
#
loop_
_entity.id
_entity.type
_entity.pdbx_description
1 polymer ?
#
loop_
_entity_poly.entity_id
_entity_poly.type
_entity_poly.pdbx_seq_one_letter_code
_entity_poly.pdbx_strand_id
1 'polypeptide(L)'
;VSSFSGSTQIGSTSSKTATVQTTAANSAPTISGFTYADSYTTTKNLTGNDQLFVQNYSTLKVTPGTATAKNGASISNYTASCNGLSSSNTTGSALSVGKIAKSGSVTVTLTVTDSRGYTASVSQTVTVIPYAKPKVSSVTLRRTNDIEAEMQLKFSGSISAVTVDGTQKNSVVYVRYRYKKTSESSYGSYTSIYSGTTKSGTSFSYSNLELCSLDANSSYDFHLQIQDKLY
;
A
#
# COMPACT_ATOMS: atom_id res chain seq x y z
N VAL A 1 -23.59 60.22 5.41
CA VAL A 1 -24.97 60.64 5.67
C VAL A 1 -25.17 62.00 4.97
N SER A 2 -26.19 62.16 4.24
CA SER A 2 -26.54 63.39 3.58
C SER A 2 -27.90 63.86 4.16
N SER A 3 -28.02 65.15 4.47
CA SER A 3 -29.25 65.75 4.93
C SER A 3 -29.94 66.45 3.77
N PHE A 4 -31.28 66.35 3.69
CA PHE A 4 -32.08 66.94 2.62
C PHE A 4 -33.24 67.77 3.21
N SER A 5 -33.59 68.84 2.53
CA SER A 5 -34.83 69.57 2.72
C SER A 5 -35.61 69.50 1.40
N GLY A 6 -36.67 68.69 1.38
CA GLY A 6 -37.33 68.32 0.12
C GLY A 6 -36.36 67.51 -0.76
N SER A 7 -36.19 67.90 -2.00
CA SER A 7 -35.26 67.30 -2.95
C SER A 7 -33.84 67.92 -2.94
N THR A 8 -33.62 68.95 -2.12
CA THR A 8 -32.35 69.69 -2.07
C THR A 8 -31.47 69.19 -0.91
N GLN A 9 -30.27 68.79 -1.23
CA GLN A 9 -29.28 68.44 -0.20
C GLN A 9 -28.82 69.66 0.56
N ILE A 10 -28.88 69.58 1.92
CA ILE A 10 -28.44 70.63 2.79
C ILE A 10 -27.09 70.24 3.41
N GLY A 11 -26.06 71.01 3.11
CA GLY A 11 -24.72 70.79 3.60
C GLY A 11 -23.92 69.76 2.79
N SER A 12 -22.64 69.58 3.14
CA SER A 12 -21.77 68.63 2.50
C SER A 12 -21.99 67.20 2.99
N THR A 13 -21.86 66.23 2.12
CA THR A 13 -21.90 64.81 2.46
C THR A 13 -20.72 64.48 3.41
N SER A 14 -21.00 63.84 4.53
CA SER A 14 -19.98 63.28 5.38
C SER A 14 -19.87 61.77 5.13
N SER A 15 -18.72 61.29 4.75
CA SER A 15 -18.43 59.85 4.61
C SER A 15 -17.21 59.48 5.44
N LYS A 16 -17.20 58.28 5.98
CA LYS A 16 -16.06 57.68 6.67
C LYS A 16 -15.85 56.28 6.13
N THR A 17 -14.66 56.02 5.67
CA THR A 17 -14.25 54.67 5.21
C THR A 17 -13.51 53.96 6.33
N ALA A 18 -13.87 52.71 6.57
CA ALA A 18 -13.10 51.82 7.42
C ALA A 18 -12.55 50.68 6.57
N THR A 19 -11.25 50.43 6.66
CA THR A 19 -10.62 49.28 6.01
C THR A 19 -10.50 48.15 7.01
N VAL A 20 -11.09 47.01 6.71
CA VAL A 20 -10.95 45.81 7.51
C VAL A 20 -9.96 44.90 6.77
N GLN A 21 -8.80 44.67 7.35
CA GLN A 21 -7.86 43.66 6.87
C GLN A 21 -8.17 42.34 7.55
N THR A 22 -8.49 41.31 6.73
CA THR A 22 -8.57 39.94 7.19
C THR A 22 -7.33 39.21 6.67
N THR A 23 -6.48 38.70 7.56
CA THR A 23 -5.32 37.87 7.15
C THR A 23 -5.76 36.41 7.06
N ALA A 24 -5.41 35.73 5.98
CA ALA A 24 -5.73 34.31 5.76
C ALA A 24 -5.23 33.42 6.91
N ALA A 25 -4.06 33.74 7.48
CA ALA A 25 -3.47 33.02 8.60
C ALA A 25 -4.34 33.01 9.88
N ASN A 26 -5.07 34.09 10.15
CA ASN A 26 -5.99 34.16 11.29
C ASN A 26 -7.37 33.57 11.02
N SER A 27 -7.66 33.24 9.75
CA SER A 27 -8.94 32.70 9.32
C SER A 27 -8.91 31.20 9.02
N ALA A 28 -7.72 30.63 8.80
CA ALA A 28 -7.56 29.21 8.51
C ALA A 28 -8.00 28.32 9.68
N PRO A 29 -8.58 27.15 9.42
CA PRO A 29 -8.86 26.17 10.45
C PRO A 29 -7.58 25.67 11.13
N THR A 30 -7.72 24.92 12.20
CA THR A 30 -6.63 24.23 12.87
C THR A 30 -6.91 22.73 12.89
N ILE A 31 -5.86 21.93 12.90
CA ILE A 31 -5.91 20.48 13.04
C ILE A 31 -4.84 20.03 14.02
N SER A 32 -5.20 19.20 15.01
CA SER A 32 -4.27 18.72 16.05
C SER A 32 -3.29 17.64 15.55
N GLY A 33 -3.47 17.11 14.34
CA GLY A 33 -2.69 16.03 13.77
C GLY A 33 -3.58 14.88 13.28
N PHE A 34 -2.97 13.72 13.08
CA PHE A 34 -3.66 12.48 12.72
C PHE A 34 -2.88 11.27 13.21
N THR A 35 -3.55 10.14 13.30
CA THR A 35 -2.93 8.83 13.44
C THR A 35 -3.08 8.05 12.14
N TYR A 36 -2.20 7.08 11.92
CA TYR A 36 -2.26 6.21 10.75
C TYR A 36 -2.02 4.76 11.14
N ALA A 37 -2.52 3.84 10.34
CA ALA A 37 -2.30 2.41 10.52
C ALA A 37 -2.44 1.66 9.20
N ASP A 38 -1.75 0.53 9.10
CA ASP A 38 -2.03 -0.48 8.08
C ASP A 38 -3.34 -1.19 8.44
N SER A 39 -4.33 -1.11 7.57
CA SER A 39 -5.62 -1.78 7.74
C SER A 39 -5.68 -3.16 7.09
N TYR A 40 -4.65 -3.59 6.34
CA TYR A 40 -4.62 -4.90 5.71
C TYR A 40 -4.10 -5.95 6.68
N THR A 41 -4.98 -6.89 7.06
CA THR A 41 -4.73 -7.87 8.12
C THR A 41 -3.49 -8.73 7.86
N THR A 42 -3.24 -9.14 6.62
CA THR A 42 -2.12 -10.02 6.29
C THR A 42 -0.77 -9.35 6.56
N THR A 43 -0.58 -8.10 6.10
CA THR A 43 0.67 -7.36 6.33
C THR A 43 0.85 -6.98 7.80
N LYS A 44 -0.22 -6.58 8.44
CA LYS A 44 -0.25 -6.26 9.87
C LYS A 44 0.15 -7.47 10.73
N ASN A 45 -0.39 -8.66 10.44
CA ASN A 45 -0.02 -9.89 11.13
C ASN A 45 1.40 -10.33 10.82
N LEU A 46 1.88 -10.13 9.59
CA LEU A 46 3.24 -10.47 9.20
C LEU A 46 4.27 -9.58 9.91
N THR A 47 4.04 -8.27 9.91
CA THR A 47 4.96 -7.30 10.55
C THR A 47 4.86 -7.31 12.07
N GLY A 48 3.68 -7.63 12.61
CA GLY A 48 3.35 -7.45 14.03
C GLY A 48 3.26 -5.98 14.44
N ASN A 49 3.22 -5.04 13.46
CA ASN A 49 3.21 -3.61 13.70
C ASN A 49 2.39 -2.90 12.61
N ASP A 50 1.29 -2.28 12.98
CA ASP A 50 0.42 -1.56 12.05
C ASP A 50 0.93 -0.16 11.64
N GLN A 51 2.06 0.29 12.21
CA GLN A 51 2.74 1.51 11.80
C GLN A 51 3.79 1.27 10.70
N LEU A 52 4.05 0.00 10.33
CA LEU A 52 4.91 -0.41 9.24
C LEU A 52 4.08 -0.89 8.06
N PHE A 53 4.43 -0.39 6.89
CA PHE A 53 3.73 -0.73 5.65
C PHE A 53 4.60 -1.62 4.77
N VAL A 54 3.96 -2.48 3.99
CA VAL A 54 4.61 -3.30 2.97
C VAL A 54 4.13 -2.83 1.59
N GLN A 55 5.08 -2.53 0.73
CA GLN A 55 4.85 -2.00 -0.62
C GLN A 55 3.83 -2.83 -1.40
N ASN A 56 2.86 -2.18 -2.04
CA ASN A 56 1.77 -2.76 -2.84
C ASN A 56 0.76 -3.66 -2.07
N TYR A 57 0.99 -3.94 -0.78
CA TYR A 57 0.12 -4.82 0.01
C TYR A 57 -0.61 -4.09 1.14
N SER A 58 0.12 -3.33 1.95
CA SER A 58 -0.46 -2.57 3.06
C SER A 58 -1.43 -1.51 2.57
N THR A 59 -2.53 -1.35 3.28
CA THR A 59 -3.55 -0.33 3.00
C THR A 59 -3.48 0.76 4.07
N LEU A 60 -3.09 1.96 3.66
CA LEU A 60 -3.00 3.12 4.54
C LEU A 60 -4.40 3.59 4.96
N LYS A 61 -4.63 3.61 6.25
CA LYS A 61 -5.78 4.23 6.91
C LYS A 61 -5.29 5.41 7.74
N VAL A 62 -5.91 6.57 7.56
CA VAL A 62 -5.62 7.82 8.29
C VAL A 62 -6.82 8.18 9.15
N THR A 63 -6.60 8.43 10.43
CA THR A 63 -7.65 8.88 11.35
C THR A 63 -7.35 10.32 11.76
N PRO A 64 -8.16 11.31 11.33
CA PRO A 64 -7.98 12.70 11.69
C PRO A 64 -8.05 12.92 13.20
N GLY A 65 -7.23 13.83 13.70
CA GLY A 65 -7.39 14.41 15.02
C GLY A 65 -8.45 15.51 15.04
N THR A 66 -8.54 16.24 16.13
CA THR A 66 -9.51 17.32 16.27
C THR A 66 -9.20 18.46 15.32
N ALA A 67 -10.18 18.86 14.53
CA ALA A 67 -10.12 20.01 13.65
C ALA A 67 -11.12 21.08 14.14
N THR A 68 -10.70 22.35 14.08
CA THR A 68 -11.54 23.49 14.51
C THR A 68 -11.48 24.59 13.47
N ALA A 69 -12.63 24.98 12.98
CA ALA A 69 -12.78 26.17 12.14
C ALA A 69 -12.81 27.45 13.00
N LYS A 70 -12.48 28.57 12.41
CA LYS A 70 -12.46 29.88 13.10
C LYS A 70 -13.56 30.79 12.55
N ASN A 71 -13.83 31.85 13.30
CA ASN A 71 -14.69 32.95 12.91
C ASN A 71 -16.10 32.50 12.43
N GLY A 72 -16.72 31.56 13.18
CA GLY A 72 -18.07 31.08 12.91
C GLY A 72 -18.21 30.11 11.73
N ALA A 73 -17.09 29.69 11.08
CA ALA A 73 -17.12 28.67 10.05
C ALA A 73 -17.23 27.25 10.67
N SER A 74 -17.54 26.27 9.85
CA SER A 74 -17.52 24.84 10.20
C SER A 74 -16.47 24.12 9.34
N ILE A 75 -15.98 22.97 9.79
CA ILE A 75 -15.15 22.10 8.93
C ILE A 75 -16.08 21.46 7.88
N SER A 76 -15.70 21.59 6.62
CA SER A 76 -16.47 21.07 5.49
C SER A 76 -15.88 19.80 4.89
N ASN A 77 -14.55 19.59 4.99
CA ASN A 77 -13.92 18.43 4.39
C ASN A 77 -12.60 18.07 5.09
N TYR A 78 -12.30 16.76 5.06
CA TYR A 78 -11.02 16.18 5.45
C TYR A 78 -10.47 15.40 4.24
N THR A 79 -9.23 15.63 3.86
CA THR A 79 -8.57 14.93 2.75
C THR A 79 -7.23 14.39 3.20
N ALA A 80 -7.06 13.07 3.16
CA ALA A 80 -5.77 12.43 3.35
C ALA A 80 -5.15 12.08 2.00
N SER A 81 -3.88 12.35 1.82
CA SER A 81 -3.14 12.05 0.59
C SER A 81 -1.79 11.40 0.87
N CYS A 82 -1.35 10.52 -0.03
CA CYS A 82 -0.09 9.81 0.05
C CYS A 82 0.30 9.29 -1.33
N ASN A 83 1.47 9.67 -1.83
CA ASN A 83 2.06 9.11 -3.06
C ASN A 83 1.08 9.07 -4.26
N GLY A 84 0.37 10.16 -4.51
CA GLY A 84 -0.62 10.27 -5.60
C GLY A 84 -1.99 9.65 -5.30
N LEU A 85 -2.15 8.98 -4.18
CA LEU A 85 -3.43 8.49 -3.68
C LEU A 85 -4.09 9.56 -2.80
N SER A 86 -5.41 9.60 -2.77
CA SER A 86 -6.17 10.46 -1.87
C SER A 86 -7.52 9.84 -1.49
N SER A 87 -8.01 10.24 -0.32
CA SER A 87 -9.33 9.89 0.19
C SER A 87 -9.89 11.07 0.97
N SER A 88 -11.18 11.33 0.90
CA SER A 88 -11.80 12.45 1.60
C SER A 88 -13.16 12.08 2.18
N ASN A 89 -13.55 12.80 3.25
CA ASN A 89 -14.90 12.79 3.80
C ASN A 89 -15.22 14.12 4.52
N THR A 90 -16.49 14.31 4.85
CA THR A 90 -16.98 15.51 5.55
C THR A 90 -17.15 15.32 7.04
N THR A 91 -16.99 14.11 7.56
CA THR A 91 -17.33 13.75 8.95
C THR A 91 -16.13 13.70 9.89
N GLY A 92 -14.90 13.74 9.34
CA GLY A 92 -13.68 13.50 10.12
C GLY A 92 -13.50 12.05 10.57
N SER A 93 -14.27 11.13 10.03
CA SER A 93 -14.05 9.70 10.25
C SER A 93 -12.79 9.23 9.53
N ALA A 94 -12.32 8.03 9.88
CA ALA A 94 -11.11 7.47 9.29
C ALA A 94 -11.21 7.32 7.76
N LEU A 95 -10.12 7.66 7.08
CA LEU A 95 -9.96 7.71 5.63
C LEU A 95 -9.10 6.53 5.16
N SER A 96 -9.62 5.72 4.25
CA SER A 96 -8.85 4.65 3.60
C SER A 96 -8.20 5.21 2.34
N VAL A 97 -6.90 5.48 2.40
CA VAL A 97 -6.16 6.11 1.29
C VAL A 97 -5.79 5.12 0.20
N GLY A 98 -5.52 3.87 0.58
CA GLY A 98 -5.20 2.80 -0.38
C GLY A 98 -3.83 2.19 -0.20
N LYS A 99 -3.41 1.38 -1.19
CA LYS A 99 -2.14 0.65 -1.16
C LYS A 99 -0.98 1.52 -1.62
N ILE A 100 0.05 1.65 -0.79
CA ILE A 100 1.22 2.47 -1.10
C ILE A 100 2.15 1.68 -2.05
N ALA A 101 2.34 2.22 -3.26
CA ALA A 101 3.21 1.60 -4.28
C ALA A 101 4.69 1.99 -4.14
N LYS A 102 5.00 3.09 -3.44
CA LYS A 102 6.38 3.56 -3.21
C LYS A 102 6.92 2.97 -1.92
N SER A 103 8.16 2.50 -1.92
CA SER A 103 8.88 2.04 -0.73
C SER A 103 9.78 3.12 -0.12
N GLY A 104 10.30 2.86 1.07
CA GLY A 104 11.12 3.79 1.84
C GLY A 104 10.28 4.77 2.64
N SER A 105 10.80 5.97 2.87
CA SER A 105 10.09 7.04 3.56
C SER A 105 9.06 7.70 2.63
N VAL A 106 7.80 7.72 3.04
CA VAL A 106 6.69 8.28 2.26
C VAL A 106 5.93 9.28 3.12
N THR A 107 5.66 10.46 2.57
CA THR A 107 4.90 11.50 3.27
C THR A 107 3.41 11.26 3.14
N VAL A 108 2.70 11.29 4.26
CA VAL A 108 1.25 11.31 4.37
C VAL A 108 0.83 12.70 4.80
N THR A 109 -0.11 13.31 4.10
CA THR A 109 -0.62 14.65 4.40
C THR A 109 -2.12 14.58 4.65
N LEU A 110 -2.56 15.15 5.77
CA LEU A 110 -3.96 15.39 6.06
C LEU A 110 -4.24 16.89 5.91
N THR A 111 -5.22 17.24 5.09
CA THR A 111 -5.72 18.60 4.88
C THR A 111 -7.15 18.69 5.35
N VAL A 112 -7.46 19.72 6.11
CA VAL A 112 -8.85 20.08 6.48
C VAL A 112 -9.22 21.38 5.78
N THR A 113 -10.49 21.46 5.34
CA THR A 113 -11.06 22.63 4.67
C THR A 113 -12.27 23.10 5.47
N ASP A 114 -12.40 24.39 5.66
CA ASP A 114 -13.60 24.97 6.28
C ASP A 114 -14.66 25.37 5.26
N SER A 115 -15.84 25.78 5.74
CA SER A 115 -17.00 26.15 4.90
C SER A 115 -16.76 27.40 4.04
N ARG A 116 -15.67 28.14 4.24
CA ARG A 116 -15.25 29.30 3.45
C ARG A 116 -14.15 28.96 2.45
N GLY A 117 -13.63 27.70 2.45
CA GLY A 117 -12.56 27.24 1.59
C GLY A 117 -11.16 27.44 2.13
N TYR A 118 -10.97 27.95 3.37
CA TYR A 118 -9.64 27.99 3.98
C TYR A 118 -9.19 26.59 4.42
N THR A 119 -7.89 26.34 4.30
CA THR A 119 -7.31 25.04 4.57
C THR A 119 -6.21 25.08 5.62
N ALA A 120 -6.01 23.96 6.31
CA ALA A 120 -4.82 23.68 7.10
C ALA A 120 -4.38 22.25 6.87
N SER A 121 -3.07 22.01 6.86
CA SER A 121 -2.50 20.70 6.60
C SER A 121 -1.46 20.32 7.63
N VAL A 122 -1.38 19.03 7.92
CA VAL A 122 -0.33 18.41 8.72
C VAL A 122 0.23 17.20 7.98
N SER A 123 1.52 16.92 8.13
CA SER A 123 2.17 15.81 7.45
C SER A 123 2.97 14.97 8.43
N GLN A 124 3.02 13.67 8.17
CA GLN A 124 3.88 12.70 8.86
C GLN A 124 4.55 11.81 7.83
N THR A 125 5.70 11.26 8.19
CA THR A 125 6.42 10.29 7.36
C THR A 125 6.12 8.88 7.85
N VAL A 126 5.79 7.98 6.93
CA VAL A 126 5.60 6.56 7.18
C VAL A 126 6.70 5.75 6.51
N THR A 127 7.06 4.62 7.11
CA THR A 127 8.03 3.69 6.54
C THR A 127 7.32 2.59 5.78
N VAL A 128 7.71 2.40 4.52
CA VAL A 128 7.18 1.38 3.63
C VAL A 128 8.30 0.40 3.25
N ILE A 129 8.18 -0.84 3.70
CA ILE A 129 9.13 -1.91 3.43
C ILE A 129 9.01 -2.31 1.95
N PRO A 130 10.11 -2.35 1.19
CA PRO A 130 10.07 -2.77 -0.21
C PRO A 130 9.65 -4.24 -0.31
N TYR A 131 8.81 -4.54 -1.29
CA TYR A 131 8.38 -5.91 -1.54
C TYR A 131 8.16 -6.15 -3.04
N ALA A 132 8.67 -7.30 -3.49
CA ALA A 132 8.39 -7.90 -4.79
C ALA A 132 7.98 -9.36 -4.60
N LYS A 133 7.17 -9.87 -5.51
CA LYS A 133 6.75 -11.28 -5.52
C LYS A 133 7.94 -12.23 -5.59
N PRO A 134 7.81 -13.49 -5.12
CA PRO A 134 8.82 -14.51 -5.28
C PRO A 134 9.32 -14.59 -6.71
N LYS A 135 10.64 -14.70 -6.88
CA LYS A 135 11.30 -14.78 -8.19
C LYS A 135 12.06 -16.09 -8.33
N VAL A 136 11.80 -16.81 -9.40
CA VAL A 136 12.66 -17.90 -9.86
C VAL A 136 13.78 -17.30 -10.70
N SER A 137 15.03 -17.54 -10.32
CA SER A 137 16.22 -17.03 -11.02
C SER A 137 16.71 -17.99 -12.09
N SER A 138 16.59 -19.29 -11.82
CA SER A 138 16.92 -20.34 -12.77
C SER A 138 15.99 -21.53 -12.54
N VAL A 139 15.67 -22.22 -13.61
CA VAL A 139 14.99 -23.51 -13.58
C VAL A 139 15.53 -24.38 -14.69
N THR A 140 15.83 -25.63 -14.36
CA THR A 140 16.22 -26.66 -15.32
C THR A 140 15.41 -27.92 -15.01
N LEU A 141 14.72 -28.42 -16.00
CA LEU A 141 14.04 -29.70 -15.97
C LEU A 141 14.60 -30.55 -17.13
N ARG A 142 15.13 -31.70 -16.82
CA ARG A 142 15.70 -32.60 -17.81
C ARG A 142 15.56 -34.04 -17.37
N ARG A 143 15.67 -34.98 -18.31
CA ARG A 143 15.87 -36.40 -17.97
C ARG A 143 17.24 -36.59 -17.30
N THR A 144 17.33 -37.56 -16.42
CA THR A 144 18.61 -37.93 -15.79
C THR A 144 19.59 -38.48 -16.81
N ASN A 145 19.07 -39.23 -17.79
CA ASN A 145 19.80 -39.68 -18.97
C ASN A 145 18.82 -39.84 -20.15
N ASP A 146 19.28 -40.20 -21.34
CA ASP A 146 18.45 -40.29 -22.56
C ASP A 146 17.59 -41.56 -22.62
N ILE A 147 17.70 -42.47 -21.66
CA ILE A 147 17.08 -43.81 -21.67
C ILE A 147 15.96 -43.90 -20.63
N GLU A 148 16.14 -43.32 -19.45
CA GLU A 148 15.23 -43.45 -18.31
C GLU A 148 14.11 -42.40 -18.34
N ALA A 149 12.95 -42.78 -17.78
CA ALA A 149 11.78 -41.91 -17.66
C ALA A 149 11.93 -40.84 -16.56
N GLU A 150 12.95 -40.95 -15.74
CA GLU A 150 13.16 -40.09 -14.57
C GLU A 150 13.56 -38.65 -14.93
N MET A 151 12.95 -37.71 -14.20
CA MET A 151 13.15 -36.29 -14.40
C MET A 151 13.92 -35.66 -13.23
N GLN A 152 14.91 -34.87 -13.55
CA GLN A 152 15.64 -34.02 -12.62
C GLN A 152 15.13 -32.59 -12.69
N LEU A 153 14.72 -32.03 -11.56
CA LEU A 153 14.40 -30.61 -11.42
C LEU A 153 15.48 -29.91 -10.59
N LYS A 154 16.02 -28.83 -11.14
CA LYS A 154 16.86 -27.87 -10.42
C LYS A 154 16.24 -26.48 -10.54
N PHE A 155 16.17 -25.75 -9.46
CA PHE A 155 15.80 -24.34 -9.50
C PHE A 155 16.44 -23.56 -8.36
N SER A 156 16.53 -22.26 -8.56
CA SER A 156 16.90 -21.30 -7.50
C SER A 156 16.05 -20.05 -7.62
N GLY A 157 15.97 -19.31 -6.54
CA GLY A 157 15.20 -18.08 -6.53
C GLY A 157 15.31 -17.34 -5.22
N SER A 158 14.49 -16.31 -5.10
CA SER A 158 14.45 -15.46 -3.92
C SER A 158 13.05 -14.95 -3.63
N ILE A 159 12.85 -14.56 -2.38
CA ILE A 159 11.69 -13.82 -1.89
C ILE A 159 12.16 -12.47 -1.36
N SER A 160 11.27 -11.50 -1.27
CA SER A 160 11.57 -10.21 -0.64
C SER A 160 11.74 -10.36 0.86
N ALA A 161 12.75 -9.70 1.40
CA ALA A 161 12.88 -9.52 2.84
C ALA A 161 11.76 -8.61 3.36
N VAL A 162 11.14 -9.01 4.46
CA VAL A 162 10.28 -8.16 5.28
C VAL A 162 10.90 -8.19 6.67
N THR A 163 11.79 -7.24 6.95
CA THR A 163 12.54 -7.19 8.20
C THR A 163 11.92 -6.17 9.15
N VAL A 164 11.63 -6.61 10.36
CA VAL A 164 11.11 -5.77 11.45
C VAL A 164 12.01 -5.98 12.67
N ASP A 165 12.54 -4.90 13.18
CA ASP A 165 13.46 -4.92 14.35
C ASP A 165 14.59 -5.97 14.20
N GLY A 166 15.22 -5.98 13.02
CA GLY A 166 16.29 -6.90 12.68
C GLY A 166 15.86 -8.35 12.40
N THR A 167 14.57 -8.66 12.53
CA THR A 167 14.05 -10.02 12.33
C THR A 167 13.35 -10.14 10.98
N GLN A 168 13.78 -11.12 10.18
CA GLN A 168 13.09 -11.48 8.92
C GLN A 168 11.75 -12.14 9.22
N LYS A 169 10.65 -11.57 8.74
CA LYS A 169 9.28 -12.04 8.96
C LYS A 169 8.73 -12.84 7.79
N ASN A 170 9.17 -12.54 6.56
CA ASN A 170 8.73 -13.27 5.37
C ASN A 170 9.50 -14.59 5.22
N SER A 171 8.87 -15.62 4.69
CA SER A 171 9.49 -16.90 4.37
C SER A 171 8.74 -17.59 3.25
N VAL A 172 9.39 -18.54 2.58
CA VAL A 172 8.70 -19.43 1.62
C VAL A 172 7.70 -20.28 2.37
N VAL A 173 6.45 -20.29 1.90
CA VAL A 173 5.35 -21.09 2.46
C VAL A 173 5.29 -22.45 1.82
N TYR A 174 5.32 -22.49 0.49
CA TYR A 174 5.44 -23.74 -0.25
C TYR A 174 6.16 -23.57 -1.58
N VAL A 175 6.68 -24.67 -2.07
CA VAL A 175 7.09 -24.89 -3.46
C VAL A 175 6.42 -26.16 -3.93
N ARG A 176 5.74 -26.09 -5.06
CA ARG A 176 5.03 -27.22 -5.65
C ARG A 176 5.06 -27.16 -7.16
N TYR A 177 4.86 -28.30 -7.80
CA TYR A 177 4.79 -28.42 -9.24
C TYR A 177 3.58 -29.24 -9.66
N ARG A 178 3.22 -29.09 -10.90
CA ARG A 178 2.29 -29.96 -11.64
C ARG A 178 2.71 -30.01 -13.09
N TYR A 179 2.22 -31.00 -13.80
CA TYR A 179 2.49 -31.15 -15.23
C TYR A 179 1.28 -31.71 -15.96
N LYS A 180 1.33 -31.61 -17.28
CA LYS A 180 0.40 -32.27 -18.23
C LYS A 180 1.16 -32.68 -19.48
N LYS A 181 0.65 -33.62 -20.25
CA LYS A 181 1.11 -33.80 -21.65
C LYS A 181 0.76 -32.54 -22.43
N THR A 182 1.59 -32.14 -23.38
CA THR A 182 1.30 -31.00 -24.27
C THR A 182 0.02 -31.16 -25.08
N SER A 183 -0.39 -32.43 -25.34
CA SER A 183 -1.66 -32.77 -25.99
C SER A 183 -2.88 -32.64 -25.08
N GLU A 184 -2.73 -32.50 -23.76
CA GLU A 184 -3.81 -32.37 -22.80
C GLU A 184 -4.17 -30.90 -22.56
N SER A 185 -5.46 -30.63 -22.30
CA SER A 185 -5.95 -29.27 -22.01
C SER A 185 -5.75 -28.86 -20.55
N SER A 186 -5.68 -29.81 -19.62
CA SER A 186 -5.69 -29.54 -18.18
C SER A 186 -4.47 -30.13 -17.48
N TYR A 187 -3.94 -29.39 -16.51
CA TYR A 187 -2.89 -29.86 -15.62
C TYR A 187 -3.41 -30.87 -14.61
N GLY A 188 -2.58 -31.83 -14.22
CA GLY A 188 -2.79 -32.67 -13.07
C GLY A 188 -2.76 -31.92 -11.73
N SER A 189 -2.91 -32.66 -10.66
CA SER A 189 -2.82 -32.12 -9.29
C SER A 189 -1.42 -31.62 -8.97
N TYR A 190 -1.32 -30.66 -8.03
CA TYR A 190 -0.02 -30.22 -7.53
C TYR A 190 0.65 -31.28 -6.67
N THR A 191 1.93 -31.47 -6.90
CA THR A 191 2.83 -32.23 -6.03
C THR A 191 3.72 -31.25 -5.26
N SER A 192 3.74 -31.38 -3.95
CA SER A 192 4.54 -30.51 -3.06
C SER A 192 6.01 -30.97 -3.11
N ILE A 193 6.91 -30.01 -3.33
CA ILE A 193 8.36 -30.20 -3.17
C ILE A 193 8.73 -30.02 -1.70
N TYR A 194 8.23 -28.94 -1.12
CA TYR A 194 8.18 -28.78 0.33
C TYR A 194 7.00 -27.85 0.72
N SER A 195 6.48 -28.10 1.88
CA SER A 195 5.46 -27.27 2.52
C SER A 195 5.92 -26.95 3.94
N GLY A 196 5.68 -25.71 4.35
CA GLY A 196 5.92 -25.28 5.73
C GLY A 196 7.22 -24.53 5.97
N THR A 197 7.37 -24.06 7.13
CA THR A 197 7.96 -22.87 7.73
C THR A 197 9.46 -22.68 7.67
N THR A 198 10.27 -23.47 7.03
CA THR A 198 11.67 -23.59 7.46
C THR A 198 12.74 -23.38 6.40
N LYS A 199 12.54 -22.44 5.48
CA LYS A 199 13.74 -21.83 4.90
C LYS A 199 13.87 -20.42 5.44
N SER A 200 14.78 -20.28 6.42
CA SER A 200 15.23 -18.98 6.87
C SER A 200 16.03 -18.30 5.75
N GLY A 201 15.87 -16.98 5.63
CA GLY A 201 16.54 -16.22 4.58
C GLY A 201 15.65 -15.92 3.39
N THR A 202 16.22 -15.22 2.42
CA THR A 202 15.52 -14.71 1.24
C THR A 202 15.83 -15.50 -0.04
N SER A 203 16.77 -16.43 0.00
CA SER A 203 17.16 -17.28 -1.12
C SER A 203 16.75 -18.72 -0.90
N PHE A 204 16.37 -19.39 -1.95
CA PHE A 204 16.07 -20.81 -1.93
C PHE A 204 16.67 -21.51 -3.17
N SER A 205 17.00 -22.79 -3.01
CA SER A 205 17.44 -23.64 -4.08
C SER A 205 16.95 -25.07 -3.87
N TYR A 206 16.79 -25.78 -4.96
CA TYR A 206 16.35 -27.16 -4.96
C TYR A 206 17.06 -27.92 -6.06
N SER A 207 17.45 -29.15 -5.80
CA SER A 207 17.96 -30.08 -6.80
C SER A 207 17.53 -31.48 -6.41
N ASN A 208 16.77 -32.14 -7.25
CA ASN A 208 16.36 -33.52 -7.09
C ASN A 208 16.60 -34.29 -8.39
N LEU A 209 17.14 -35.50 -8.27
CA LEU A 209 17.45 -36.37 -9.39
C LEU A 209 16.23 -37.17 -9.85
N GLU A 210 15.29 -37.46 -8.97
CA GLU A 210 14.12 -38.29 -9.21
C GLU A 210 12.85 -37.58 -8.82
N LEU A 211 12.51 -36.50 -9.54
CA LEU A 211 11.31 -35.72 -9.26
C LEU A 211 10.02 -36.49 -9.58
N CYS A 212 9.98 -37.11 -10.74
CA CYS A 212 8.88 -37.92 -11.24
C CYS A 212 9.36 -38.76 -12.44
N SER A 213 8.58 -39.76 -12.80
CA SER A 213 8.81 -40.59 -13.96
C SER A 213 7.78 -40.22 -15.05
N LEU A 214 8.25 -39.86 -16.24
CA LEU A 214 7.43 -39.43 -17.35
C LEU A 214 7.71 -40.28 -18.61
N ASP A 215 6.64 -40.59 -19.35
CA ASP A 215 6.74 -41.35 -20.62
C ASP A 215 7.75 -40.67 -21.56
N ALA A 216 8.73 -41.44 -22.01
CA ALA A 216 9.82 -40.97 -22.88
C ALA A 216 9.34 -40.51 -24.27
N ASN A 217 8.20 -41.00 -24.72
CA ASN A 217 7.63 -40.73 -26.06
C ASN A 217 6.64 -39.54 -26.05
N SER A 218 6.50 -38.86 -24.95
CA SER A 218 5.58 -37.73 -24.82
C SER A 218 6.29 -36.43 -24.41
N SER A 219 5.75 -35.31 -24.86
CA SER A 219 6.17 -33.97 -24.40
C SER A 219 5.27 -33.48 -23.27
N TYR A 220 5.83 -32.70 -22.34
CA TYR A 220 5.12 -32.23 -21.16
C TYR A 220 5.32 -30.74 -20.91
N ASP A 221 4.24 -30.07 -20.49
CA ASP A 221 4.27 -28.74 -19.92
C ASP A 221 4.39 -28.85 -18.40
N PHE A 222 5.34 -28.14 -17.83
CA PHE A 222 5.64 -28.17 -16.40
C PHE A 222 5.36 -26.81 -15.76
N HIS A 223 4.61 -26.78 -14.66
CA HIS A 223 4.28 -25.59 -13.93
C HIS A 223 4.84 -25.65 -12.50
N LEU A 224 5.85 -24.83 -12.22
CA LEU A 224 6.42 -24.63 -10.88
C LEU A 224 5.75 -23.43 -10.21
N GLN A 225 5.28 -23.61 -8.98
CA GLN A 225 4.67 -22.55 -8.17
C GLN A 225 5.41 -22.38 -6.85
N ILE A 226 5.68 -21.13 -6.50
CA ILE A 226 6.33 -20.73 -5.26
C ILE A 226 5.45 -19.68 -4.58
N GLN A 227 5.25 -19.84 -3.29
CA GLN A 227 4.52 -18.89 -2.46
C GLN A 227 5.33 -18.49 -1.24
N ASP A 228 5.32 -17.21 -0.92
CA ASP A 228 5.76 -16.69 0.36
C ASP A 228 4.55 -16.27 1.23
N LYS A 229 4.80 -15.67 2.39
CA LYS A 229 3.73 -15.29 3.32
C LYS A 229 2.80 -14.16 2.81
N LEU A 230 3.16 -13.48 1.72
CA LEU A 230 2.39 -12.36 1.16
C LEU A 230 1.76 -12.67 -0.21
N TYR A 231 2.35 -13.59 -0.97
CA TYR A 231 1.94 -13.88 -2.36
C TYR A 231 1.44 -15.29 -2.54
#